data_5c2b9f30ed725930adf24b722df3d454
#
_entry.id   5c2b9f30ed725930adf24b722df3d454
#
_cell.length_a   1.000
_cell.length_b   1.000
_cell.length_c   1.000
_cell.angle_alpha   90.00
_cell.angle_beta   90.00
_cell.angle_gamma   90.00
#
_symmetry.space_group_name_H-M   'P 1'
#
loop_
_entity.id
_entity.type
_entity.pdbx_description
1 polymer ?
#
loop_
_entity_poly.entity_id
_entity_poly.type
_entity_poly.pdbx_seq_one_letter_code
_entity_poly.pdbx_strand_id
1 'polypeptide(L)'
;MTVARSPSNPQLVLRPQDLVVLLRLALEPGPAPTYAALGSELGLTASEAHAAVERAVAARLAIKDEAGKPSVVRAALKSFVQHGARYCFPATQGGLSRGVPTGYAASPLNEQIQPGHDPPPVWPWKKGTARGGSAREQALALALLEERLQP
;
A
#
# COMPACT_ATOMS: atom_id res chain seq x y z
N MET A 1 31.63 -36.35 -2.47
CA MET A 1 31.18 -35.33 -1.50
C MET A 1 30.10 -34.48 -2.17
N THR A 2 28.86 -34.69 -1.83
CA THR A 2 27.75 -33.89 -2.35
C THR A 2 27.66 -32.62 -1.52
N VAL A 3 28.06 -31.50 -2.10
CA VAL A 3 27.88 -30.19 -1.47
C VAL A 3 26.37 -29.92 -1.42
N ALA A 4 25.78 -29.99 -0.24
CA ALA A 4 24.41 -29.59 -0.03
C ALA A 4 24.29 -28.12 -0.41
N ARG A 5 23.57 -27.82 -1.49
CA ARG A 5 23.20 -26.46 -1.85
C ARG A 5 22.41 -25.88 -0.67
N SER A 6 22.96 -24.87 -0.02
CA SER A 6 22.20 -24.06 0.93
C SER A 6 20.89 -23.62 0.28
N PRO A 7 19.75 -23.77 0.94
CA PRO A 7 18.50 -23.30 0.38
C PRO A 7 18.66 -21.83 0.06
N SER A 8 18.54 -21.48 -1.24
CA SER A 8 18.53 -20.09 -1.67
C SER A 8 17.38 -19.41 -0.95
N ASN A 9 17.69 -18.51 -0.01
CA ASN A 9 16.67 -17.68 0.62
C ASN A 9 16.06 -16.79 -0.48
N PRO A 10 14.83 -17.05 -0.96
CA PRO A 10 14.26 -16.25 -2.02
C PRO A 10 14.12 -14.83 -1.52
N GLN A 11 14.62 -13.88 -2.29
CA GLN A 11 14.48 -12.47 -1.96
C GLN A 11 12.99 -12.13 -1.81
N LEU A 12 12.59 -11.68 -0.63
CA LEU A 12 11.23 -11.22 -0.39
C LEU A 12 11.03 -9.89 -1.12
N VAL A 13 10.04 -9.85 -2.01
CA VAL A 13 9.65 -8.64 -2.72
C VAL A 13 8.24 -8.26 -2.27
N LEU A 14 8.14 -7.24 -1.39
CA LEU A 14 6.86 -6.61 -1.05
C LEU A 14 6.36 -5.82 -2.26
N ARG A 15 5.04 -5.84 -2.47
CA ARG A 15 4.36 -5.08 -3.51
C ARG A 15 3.52 -3.97 -2.89
N PRO A 16 3.23 -2.86 -3.59
CA PRO A 16 2.35 -1.81 -3.08
C PRO A 16 0.98 -2.35 -2.62
N GLN A 17 0.40 -3.30 -3.34
CA GLN A 17 -0.86 -3.95 -2.97
C GLN A 17 -0.81 -4.70 -1.62
N ASP A 18 0.37 -5.18 -1.21
CA ASP A 18 0.52 -5.84 0.09
C ASP A 18 0.33 -4.84 1.24
N LEU A 19 0.83 -3.61 1.05
CA LEU A 19 0.62 -2.53 2.00
C LEU A 19 -0.86 -2.15 2.10
N VAL A 20 -1.56 -2.09 0.97
CA VAL A 20 -3.01 -1.84 0.94
C VAL A 20 -3.79 -2.90 1.72
N VAL A 21 -3.48 -4.17 1.50
CA VAL A 21 -4.07 -5.29 2.24
C VAL A 21 -3.81 -5.19 3.74
N LEU A 22 -2.56 -4.89 4.13
CA LEU A 22 -2.18 -4.70 5.53
C LEU A 22 -2.91 -3.54 6.19
N LEU A 23 -3.02 -2.41 5.51
CA LEU A 23 -3.73 -1.24 6.02
C LEU A 23 -5.22 -1.55 6.21
N ARG A 24 -5.84 -2.22 5.24
CA ARG A 24 -7.25 -2.65 5.35
C ARG A 24 -7.46 -3.55 6.58
N LEU A 25 -6.59 -4.53 6.79
CA LEU A 25 -6.64 -5.42 7.95
C LEU A 25 -6.36 -4.70 9.28
N ALA A 26 -5.55 -3.65 9.26
CA ALA A 26 -5.19 -2.89 10.46
C ALA A 26 -6.28 -1.89 10.88
N LEU A 27 -7.03 -1.33 9.95
CA LEU A 27 -7.97 -0.23 10.20
C LEU A 27 -9.31 -0.70 10.75
N GLU A 28 -9.76 -1.90 10.43
CA GLU A 28 -11.03 -2.41 10.94
C GLU A 28 -10.83 -3.35 12.13
N PRO A 29 -11.39 -2.98 13.28
CA PRO A 29 -11.45 -3.89 14.42
C PRO A 29 -12.42 -5.03 14.11
N GLY A 30 -12.02 -6.25 14.36
CA GLY A 30 -12.87 -7.42 14.17
C GLY A 30 -12.12 -8.62 13.58
N PRO A 31 -12.84 -9.72 13.33
CA PRO A 31 -12.23 -10.90 12.73
C PRO A 31 -11.81 -10.59 11.28
N ALA A 32 -10.64 -11.08 10.90
CA ALA A 32 -10.13 -10.91 9.54
C ALA A 32 -11.16 -11.42 8.50
N PRO A 33 -11.45 -10.64 7.45
CA PRO A 33 -12.34 -11.06 6.38
C PRO A 33 -11.74 -12.26 5.62
N THR A 34 -12.58 -12.98 4.89
CA THR A 34 -12.07 -14.02 3.97
C THR A 34 -11.25 -13.39 2.85
N TYR A 35 -10.33 -14.16 2.25
CA TYR A 35 -9.54 -13.65 1.12
C TYR A 35 -10.40 -13.23 -0.08
N ALA A 36 -11.55 -13.90 -0.28
CA ALA A 36 -12.50 -13.52 -1.32
C ALA A 36 -13.15 -12.16 -1.04
N ALA A 37 -13.58 -11.93 0.21
CA ALA A 37 -14.15 -10.65 0.62
C ALA A 37 -13.11 -9.53 0.54
N LEU A 38 -11.91 -9.78 1.07
CA LEU A 38 -10.79 -8.83 1.04
C LEU A 38 -10.41 -8.47 -0.40
N GLY A 39 -10.35 -9.46 -1.27
CA GLY A 39 -10.09 -9.25 -2.70
C GLY A 39 -11.18 -8.41 -3.37
N SER A 40 -12.46 -8.75 -3.13
CA SER A 40 -13.60 -8.00 -3.69
C SER A 40 -13.59 -6.53 -3.27
N GLU A 41 -13.27 -6.25 -2.00
CA GLU A 41 -13.20 -4.86 -1.49
C GLU A 41 -12.06 -4.05 -2.10
N LEU A 42 -10.94 -4.69 -2.37
CA LEU A 42 -9.71 -4.02 -2.83
C LEU A 42 -9.48 -4.12 -4.35
N GLY A 43 -10.41 -4.72 -5.09
CA GLY A 43 -10.25 -4.95 -6.52
C GLY A 43 -9.17 -5.98 -6.86
N LEU A 44 -8.92 -6.95 -5.97
CA LEU A 44 -7.97 -8.05 -6.13
C LEU A 44 -8.71 -9.37 -6.25
N THR A 45 -8.06 -10.37 -6.82
CA THR A 45 -8.54 -11.75 -6.72
C THR A 45 -8.27 -12.30 -5.31
N ALA A 46 -8.99 -13.35 -4.91
CA ALA A 46 -8.74 -14.04 -3.64
C ALA A 46 -7.30 -14.58 -3.55
N SER A 47 -6.75 -15.06 -4.66
CA SER A 47 -5.36 -15.53 -4.74
C SER A 47 -4.34 -14.41 -4.54
N GLU A 48 -4.60 -13.22 -5.11
CA GLU A 48 -3.73 -12.05 -4.92
C GLU A 48 -3.78 -11.56 -3.47
N ALA A 49 -4.96 -11.51 -2.86
CA ALA A 49 -5.13 -11.15 -1.46
C ALA A 49 -4.40 -12.15 -0.54
N HIS A 50 -4.53 -13.46 -0.80
CA HIS A 50 -3.79 -14.49 -0.08
C HIS A 50 -2.28 -14.33 -0.25
N ALA A 51 -1.78 -14.17 -1.47
CA ALA A 51 -0.36 -13.99 -1.74
C ALA A 51 0.21 -12.72 -1.09
N ALA A 52 -0.58 -11.64 -1.00
CA ALA A 52 -0.21 -10.41 -0.30
C ALA A 52 -0.02 -10.67 1.20
N VAL A 53 -0.93 -11.41 1.83
CA VAL A 53 -0.81 -11.80 3.23
C VAL A 53 0.40 -12.69 3.46
N GLU A 54 0.68 -13.66 2.58
CA GLU A 54 1.88 -14.52 2.70
C GLU A 54 3.18 -13.69 2.66
N ARG A 55 3.28 -12.75 1.74
CA ARG A 55 4.44 -11.83 1.69
C ARG A 55 4.54 -10.95 2.93
N ALA A 56 3.40 -10.47 3.44
CA ALA A 56 3.35 -9.68 4.65
C ALA A 56 3.79 -10.48 5.89
N VAL A 57 3.41 -11.74 6.00
CA VAL A 57 3.85 -12.66 7.07
C VAL A 57 5.34 -12.92 6.96
N ALA A 58 5.85 -13.21 5.76
CA ALA A 58 7.28 -13.41 5.53
C ALA A 58 8.10 -12.14 5.87
N ALA A 59 7.54 -10.94 5.64
CA ALA A 59 8.13 -9.67 6.04
C ALA A 59 7.96 -9.32 7.52
N ARG A 60 7.29 -10.16 8.31
CA ARG A 60 6.96 -9.94 9.72
C ARG A 60 6.09 -8.70 10.00
N LEU A 61 5.33 -8.28 9.01
CA LEU A 61 4.34 -7.22 9.14
C LEU A 61 2.97 -7.77 9.56
N ALA A 62 2.76 -9.07 9.40
CA ALA A 62 1.60 -9.79 9.86
C ALA A 62 2.01 -11.14 10.45
N ILE A 63 1.11 -11.73 11.21
CA ILE A 63 1.19 -13.10 11.74
C ILE A 63 -0.09 -13.85 11.37
N LYS A 64 -0.07 -15.17 11.40
CA LYS A 64 -1.26 -16.01 11.31
C LYS A 64 -1.51 -16.70 12.65
N ASP A 65 -2.77 -16.79 13.03
CA ASP A 65 -3.18 -17.60 14.16
C ASP A 65 -3.21 -19.11 13.81
N GLU A 66 -3.55 -19.95 14.77
CA GLU A 66 -3.65 -21.41 14.56
C GLU A 66 -4.69 -21.80 13.51
N ALA A 67 -5.70 -20.96 13.29
CA ALA A 67 -6.71 -21.16 12.25
C ALA A 67 -6.28 -20.57 10.87
N GLY A 68 -5.05 -20.04 10.79
CA GLY A 68 -4.53 -19.44 9.55
C GLY A 68 -5.07 -18.04 9.24
N LYS A 69 -5.76 -17.40 10.18
CA LYS A 69 -6.29 -16.03 10.01
C LYS A 69 -5.17 -15.00 10.19
N PRO A 70 -5.06 -14.03 9.28
CA PRO A 70 -4.05 -13.01 9.37
C PRO A 70 -4.37 -11.95 10.46
N SER A 71 -3.34 -11.53 11.17
CA SER A 71 -3.38 -10.41 12.11
C SER A 71 -2.18 -9.51 11.87
N VAL A 72 -2.39 -8.21 11.83
CA VAL A 72 -1.34 -7.22 11.54
C VAL A 72 -0.53 -6.91 12.79
N VAL A 73 0.80 -6.93 12.67
CA VAL A 73 1.72 -6.44 13.70
C VAL A 73 1.78 -4.91 13.59
N ARG A 74 0.86 -4.23 14.27
CA ARG A 74 0.64 -2.76 14.13
C ARG A 74 1.91 -1.94 14.33
N ALA A 75 2.75 -2.28 15.31
CA ALA A 75 3.99 -1.57 15.58
C ALA A 75 4.97 -1.70 14.40
N ALA A 76 5.10 -2.91 13.84
CA ALA A 76 5.95 -3.15 12.67
C ALA A 76 5.41 -2.44 11.42
N LEU A 77 4.10 -2.49 11.18
CA LEU A 77 3.48 -1.79 10.06
C LEU A 77 3.67 -0.28 10.18
N LYS A 78 3.45 0.30 11.37
CA LYS A 78 3.68 1.74 11.61
C LYS A 78 5.13 2.13 11.31
N SER A 79 6.09 1.37 11.82
CA SER A 79 7.51 1.61 11.55
C SER A 79 7.84 1.49 10.06
N PHE A 80 7.30 0.49 9.38
CA PHE A 80 7.48 0.33 7.94
C PHE A 80 6.90 1.50 7.15
N VAL A 81 5.69 1.95 7.44
CA VAL A 81 5.05 3.08 6.77
C VAL A 81 5.86 4.37 6.98
N GLN A 82 6.30 4.63 8.20
CA GLN A 82 7.04 5.85 8.53
C GLN A 82 8.45 5.90 7.95
N HIS A 83 9.15 4.77 7.91
CA HIS A 83 10.58 4.75 7.64
C HIS A 83 11.00 3.89 6.43
N GLY A 84 10.23 2.87 6.06
CA GLY A 84 10.59 1.90 5.03
C GLY A 84 9.86 2.06 3.70
N ALA A 85 8.58 2.39 3.73
CA ALA A 85 7.72 2.36 2.55
C ALA A 85 8.23 3.23 1.39
N ARG A 86 8.76 4.41 1.68
CA ARG A 86 9.32 5.32 0.67
C ARG A 86 10.54 4.78 -0.07
N TYR A 87 11.28 3.86 0.53
CA TYR A 87 12.44 3.22 -0.09
C TYR A 87 12.04 1.96 -0.86
N CYS A 88 11.03 1.23 -0.38
CA CYS A 88 10.49 0.07 -1.07
C CYS A 88 9.61 0.46 -2.27
N PHE A 89 8.90 1.57 -2.15
CA PHE A 89 7.95 2.07 -3.15
C PHE A 89 8.26 3.53 -3.47
N PRO A 90 9.39 3.81 -4.16
CA PRO A 90 9.74 5.17 -4.50
C PRO A 90 8.69 5.79 -5.42
N ALA A 91 8.33 7.05 -5.14
CA ALA A 91 7.42 7.78 -6.01
C ALA A 91 8.09 8.06 -7.35
N THR A 92 7.48 7.57 -8.41
CA THR A 92 7.86 7.91 -9.77
C THR A 92 6.82 8.86 -10.35
N GLN A 93 7.25 10.06 -10.73
CA GLN A 93 6.38 10.96 -11.49
C GLN A 93 6.27 10.47 -12.94
N GLY A 94 5.05 10.20 -13.35
CA GLY A 94 4.73 9.97 -14.75
C GLY A 94 4.44 11.28 -15.49
N GLY A 95 4.12 11.17 -16.78
CA GLY A 95 3.72 12.32 -17.60
C GLY A 95 2.46 13.00 -17.07
N LEU A 96 2.15 14.18 -17.64
CA LEU A 96 0.93 14.92 -17.32
C LEU A 96 -0.31 14.11 -17.59
N SER A 97 -1.18 14.00 -16.61
CA SER A 97 -2.44 13.29 -16.74
C SER A 97 -3.58 14.03 -16.05
N ARG A 98 -4.80 13.68 -16.40
CA ARG A 98 -5.99 14.11 -15.69
C ARG A 98 -6.22 13.15 -14.51
N GLY A 99 -6.61 13.69 -13.36
CA GLY A 99 -6.83 12.87 -12.18
C GLY A 99 -7.40 13.63 -10.99
N VAL A 100 -7.25 13.03 -9.85
CA VAL A 100 -7.59 13.60 -8.53
C VAL A 100 -6.30 14.06 -7.86
N PRO A 101 -6.26 15.27 -7.27
CA PRO A 101 -5.10 15.71 -6.50
C PRO A 101 -4.71 14.68 -5.43
N THR A 102 -3.42 14.45 -5.28
CA THR A 102 -2.90 13.49 -4.29
C THR A 102 -1.61 14.02 -3.65
N GLY A 103 -1.14 13.36 -2.59
CA GLY A 103 0.03 13.80 -1.85
C GLY A 103 -0.15 15.22 -1.29
N TYR A 104 0.84 16.10 -1.48
CA TYR A 104 0.79 17.48 -1.00
C TYR A 104 -0.25 18.34 -1.74
N ALA A 105 -0.78 17.90 -2.87
CA ALA A 105 -1.83 18.60 -3.61
C ALA A 105 -3.24 18.29 -3.13
N ALA A 106 -3.40 17.31 -2.23
CA ALA A 106 -4.65 16.94 -1.60
C ALA A 106 -4.81 17.58 -0.22
N SER A 107 -6.08 17.78 0.21
CA SER A 107 -6.39 18.23 1.57
C SER A 107 -6.00 17.14 2.60
N PRO A 108 -5.49 17.51 3.81
CA PRO A 108 -5.26 18.88 4.29
C PRO A 108 -3.86 19.43 3.95
N LEU A 109 -3.00 18.67 3.28
CA LEU A 109 -1.60 19.04 3.05
C LEU A 109 -1.46 20.23 2.10
N ASN A 110 -2.37 20.38 1.14
CA ASN A 110 -2.39 21.51 0.20
C ASN A 110 -2.62 22.88 0.86
N GLU A 111 -3.13 22.88 2.08
CA GLU A 111 -3.29 24.11 2.87
C GLU A 111 -2.01 24.54 3.60
N GLN A 112 -1.11 23.59 3.80
CA GLN A 112 0.11 23.75 4.59
C GLN A 112 1.37 23.82 3.73
N ILE A 113 1.32 23.23 2.54
CA ILE A 113 2.46 23.10 1.64
C ILE A 113 2.20 23.94 0.39
N GLN A 114 3.03 24.96 0.16
CA GLN A 114 2.96 25.72 -1.09
C GLN A 114 3.45 24.88 -2.26
N PRO A 115 2.71 24.84 -3.36
CA PRO A 115 3.14 24.12 -4.55
C PRO A 115 4.41 24.76 -5.13
N GLY A 116 5.39 23.92 -5.49
CA GLY A 116 6.56 24.35 -6.25
C GLY A 116 6.23 24.62 -7.72
N HIS A 117 7.26 24.78 -8.53
CA HIS A 117 7.11 25.01 -9.99
C HIS A 117 6.67 23.75 -10.75
N ASP A 118 6.80 22.57 -10.15
CA ASP A 118 6.43 21.30 -10.77
C ASP A 118 4.91 21.11 -10.79
N PRO A 119 4.37 20.41 -11.81
CA PRO A 119 2.95 20.08 -11.83
C PRO A 119 2.55 19.30 -10.58
N PRO A 120 1.43 19.65 -9.92
CA PRO A 120 1.00 18.96 -8.72
C PRO A 120 0.76 17.45 -9.00
N PRO A 121 1.04 16.56 -8.03
CA PRO A 121 0.78 15.16 -8.21
C PRO A 121 -0.72 14.87 -8.28
N VAL A 122 -1.11 14.05 -9.24
CA VAL A 122 -2.49 13.58 -9.40
C VAL A 122 -2.54 12.07 -9.49
N TRP A 123 -3.56 11.48 -8.88
CA TRP A 123 -3.93 10.10 -9.13
C TRP A 123 -4.66 10.02 -10.47
N PRO A 124 -4.16 9.26 -11.46
CA PRO A 124 -4.76 9.21 -12.78
C PRO A 124 -6.19 8.66 -12.74
N TRP A 125 -7.15 9.48 -13.11
CA TRP A 125 -8.55 9.09 -13.19
C TRP A 125 -9.26 9.83 -14.30
N LYS A 126 -9.95 9.11 -15.19
CA LYS A 126 -10.58 9.69 -16.39
C LYS A 126 -11.61 10.77 -16.08
N LYS A 127 -12.30 10.67 -14.95
CA LYS A 127 -13.31 11.63 -14.49
C LYS A 127 -12.73 12.73 -13.58
N GLY A 128 -11.43 12.69 -13.28
CA GLY A 128 -10.78 13.70 -12.46
C GLY A 128 -10.79 15.07 -13.12
N THR A 129 -10.84 16.11 -12.31
CA THR A 129 -10.89 17.52 -12.78
C THR A 129 -9.52 18.19 -12.76
N ALA A 130 -8.58 17.68 -11.96
CA ALA A 130 -7.24 18.21 -11.86
C ALA A 130 -6.33 17.70 -12.98
N ARG A 131 -5.35 18.52 -13.36
CA ARG A 131 -4.25 18.13 -14.25
C ARG A 131 -2.93 18.24 -13.50
N GLY A 132 -2.10 17.21 -13.60
CA GLY A 132 -0.81 17.19 -12.91
C GLY A 132 0.06 16.01 -13.30
N GLY A 133 1.20 15.88 -12.62
CA GLY A 133 2.09 14.73 -12.80
C GLY A 133 1.45 13.45 -12.26
N SER A 134 1.40 12.41 -13.08
CA SER A 134 0.82 11.11 -12.70
C SER A 134 1.64 10.47 -11.58
N ALA A 135 1.04 10.25 -10.41
CA ALA A 135 1.64 9.51 -9.30
C ALA A 135 1.07 8.08 -9.28
N ARG A 136 1.84 7.11 -9.77
CA ARG A 136 1.27 5.79 -10.03
C ARG A 136 1.36 4.78 -8.89
N GLU A 137 2.35 4.76 -8.04
CA GLU A 137 2.52 3.61 -7.13
C GLU A 137 2.45 3.95 -5.63
N GLN A 138 2.82 5.15 -5.24
CA GLN A 138 2.66 5.59 -3.85
C GLN A 138 1.24 6.06 -3.50
N ALA A 139 0.51 6.58 -4.47
CA ALA A 139 -0.77 7.22 -4.23
C ALA A 139 -1.86 6.25 -3.78
N LEU A 140 -1.80 4.96 -4.14
CA LEU A 140 -2.83 4.01 -3.71
C LEU A 140 -2.82 3.79 -2.20
N ALA A 141 -1.64 3.61 -1.63
CA ALA A 141 -1.50 3.40 -0.19
C ALA A 141 -1.79 4.67 0.61
N LEU A 142 -1.36 5.85 0.09
CA LEU A 142 -1.60 7.15 0.73
C LEU A 142 -3.04 7.61 0.58
N ALA A 143 -3.68 7.42 -0.58
CA ALA A 143 -5.08 7.78 -0.79
C ALA A 143 -6.03 6.96 0.09
N LEU A 144 -5.76 5.66 0.29
CA LEU A 144 -6.52 4.83 1.21
C LEU A 144 -6.29 5.20 2.68
N LEU A 145 -5.08 5.69 3.02
CA LEU A 145 -4.79 6.24 4.34
C LEU A 145 -5.52 7.56 4.57
N GLU A 146 -5.54 8.44 3.60
CA GLU A 146 -6.20 9.75 3.69
C GLU A 146 -7.72 9.61 3.76
N GLU A 147 -8.34 8.72 3.00
CA GLU A 147 -9.79 8.50 3.00
C GLU A 147 -10.29 7.90 4.33
N ARG A 148 -9.43 7.18 5.07
CA ARG A 148 -9.79 6.50 6.31
C ARG A 148 -9.23 7.13 7.60
N LEU A 149 -8.38 8.12 7.49
CA LEU A 149 -7.86 8.89 8.63
C LEU A 149 -8.63 10.20 8.86
N GLN A 150 -9.63 10.48 8.05
CA GLN A 150 -10.56 11.59 8.29
C GLN A 150 -11.47 11.23 9.48
N PRO A 151 -11.57 12.10 10.51
CA PRO A 151 -12.41 11.86 11.69
C PRO A 151 -13.89 11.77 11.33
#